data_bae2bb41f2cdd78fc4c87f9c77c7a569
#
_entry.id   bae2bb41f2cdd78fc4c87f9c77c7a569
#
_cell.length_a   1.000
_cell.length_b   1.000
_cell.length_c   1.000
_cell.angle_alpha   90.00
_cell.angle_beta   90.00
_cell.angle_gamma   90.00
#
_symmetry.space_group_name_H-M   'P 1'
#
loop_
_entity.id
_entity.type
_entity.pdbx_description
1 polymer ?
#
loop_
_entity_poly.entity_id
_entity_poly.type
_entity_poly.pdbx_seq_one_letter_code
_entity_poly.pdbx_strand_id
1 'polypeptide(L)'
;MDIILWIYYTVVRLIIVLGVVFLDYLIYLSMKESAFFKEQVVLKKIAWICIILLSLALLQGVPVLTNDRLENRYTMLVQNMDLQLIVLFYFLHMLKGTLMLNVNLFIAIGITLYYQYQGEYTTLQSYIIAVIIVGLIYLCCCIVLYLKDKNQNSVVRYFLLTVFYGSAWGLKMYPALDFQFVEYLFFLLNFIFLMLMVRLINKLLRRQLTKFDNLSFEARTDFLTGVGNRLSFDREFFQRFAFSRSKENLFFAMIDIDYFKQINDDYGHDTGDLILKNVAKIISETLFEYPLESQVFRIGGEEFGILFQETNQQTITEILKVISKRVSNSSLIVHGEEVRVTLSTGVSRCRKSDVNKEDLYKRVDEYLYIAKREGRNAIFMEGEIKHIF
;
A
#
# COMPACT_ATOMS: atom_id res chain seq x y z
N MET A 1 -35.42 -27.38 -8.04
CA MET A 1 -35.25 -26.03 -7.41
C MET A 1 -35.86 -24.99 -8.35
N ASP A 2 -36.73 -24.13 -7.84
CA ASP A 2 -37.39 -23.10 -8.64
C ASP A 2 -36.33 -22.08 -9.14
N ILE A 3 -36.28 -21.78 -10.43
CA ILE A 3 -35.31 -20.89 -11.06
C ILE A 3 -35.34 -19.50 -10.41
N ILE A 4 -36.52 -19.00 -10.05
CA ILE A 4 -36.69 -17.72 -9.39
C ILE A 4 -36.01 -17.72 -8.01
N LEU A 5 -36.20 -18.83 -7.25
CA LEU A 5 -35.58 -18.97 -5.93
C LEU A 5 -34.04 -19.08 -6.03
N TRP A 6 -33.53 -19.75 -7.06
CA TRP A 6 -32.09 -19.85 -7.32
C TRP A 6 -31.50 -18.48 -7.64
N ILE A 7 -32.14 -17.68 -8.51
CA ILE A 7 -31.69 -16.30 -8.82
C ILE A 7 -31.66 -15.45 -7.55
N TYR A 8 -32.73 -15.50 -6.74
CA TYR A 8 -32.80 -14.78 -5.48
C TYR A 8 -31.62 -15.10 -4.55
N TYR A 9 -31.35 -16.38 -4.30
CA TYR A 9 -30.22 -16.79 -3.46
C TYR A 9 -28.87 -16.41 -4.05
N THR A 10 -28.69 -16.48 -5.37
CA THR A 10 -27.46 -16.07 -6.04
C THR A 10 -27.19 -14.57 -5.85
N VAL A 11 -28.24 -13.73 -5.98
CA VAL A 11 -28.12 -12.27 -5.76
C VAL A 11 -27.80 -11.96 -4.30
N VAL A 12 -28.47 -12.59 -3.35
CA VAL A 12 -28.18 -12.41 -1.91
C VAL A 12 -26.75 -12.79 -1.58
N ARG A 13 -26.27 -13.93 -2.08
CA ARG A 13 -24.88 -14.38 -1.91
C ARG A 13 -23.88 -13.43 -2.53
N LEU A 14 -24.18 -12.91 -3.71
CA LEU A 14 -23.33 -11.90 -4.37
C LEU A 14 -23.19 -10.66 -3.47
N ILE A 15 -24.28 -10.14 -2.93
CA ILE A 15 -24.25 -8.96 -2.05
C ILE A 15 -23.39 -9.22 -0.81
N ILE A 16 -23.56 -10.39 -0.18
CA ILE A 16 -22.80 -10.78 1.02
C ILE A 16 -21.31 -10.90 0.71
N VAL A 17 -20.95 -11.62 -0.36
CA VAL A 17 -19.54 -11.79 -0.77
C VAL A 17 -18.90 -10.43 -1.09
N LEU A 18 -19.62 -9.56 -1.78
CA LEU A 18 -19.15 -8.22 -2.11
C LEU A 18 -18.93 -7.38 -0.84
N GLY A 19 -19.85 -7.49 0.13
CA GLY A 19 -19.71 -6.83 1.43
C GLY A 19 -18.45 -7.28 2.17
N VAL A 20 -18.19 -8.59 2.24
CA VAL A 20 -16.99 -9.16 2.86
C VAL A 20 -15.73 -8.69 2.13
N VAL A 21 -15.68 -8.79 0.80
CA VAL A 21 -14.53 -8.36 -0.02
C VAL A 21 -14.25 -6.87 0.16
N PHE A 22 -15.30 -6.05 0.23
CA PHE A 22 -15.17 -4.61 0.43
C PHE A 22 -14.67 -4.28 1.84
N LEU A 23 -15.20 -4.95 2.86
CA LEU A 23 -14.74 -4.78 4.25
C LEU A 23 -13.26 -5.17 4.40
N ASP A 24 -12.87 -6.32 3.87
CA ASP A 24 -11.48 -6.80 3.87
C ASP A 24 -10.56 -5.81 3.17
N TYR A 25 -11.04 -5.19 2.09
CA TYR A 25 -10.32 -4.16 1.35
C TYR A 25 -10.12 -2.89 2.18
N LEU A 26 -11.14 -2.41 2.91
CA LEU A 26 -11.02 -1.25 3.81
C LEU A 26 -10.03 -1.52 4.94
N ILE A 27 -10.07 -2.72 5.52
CA ILE A 27 -9.12 -3.13 6.56
C ILE A 27 -7.69 -3.18 6.00
N TYR A 28 -7.51 -3.73 4.78
CA TYR A 28 -6.21 -3.72 4.11
C TYR A 28 -5.65 -2.30 3.95
N LEU A 29 -6.47 -1.33 3.52
CA LEU A 29 -6.07 0.07 3.38
C LEU A 29 -5.66 0.67 4.73
N SER A 30 -6.47 0.49 5.76
CA SER A 30 -6.17 0.95 7.12
C SER A 30 -4.85 0.38 7.65
N MET A 31 -4.59 -0.90 7.42
CA MET A 31 -3.33 -1.56 7.81
C MET A 31 -2.12 -1.08 6.98
N LYS A 32 -2.33 -0.70 5.71
CA LYS A 32 -1.26 -0.16 4.84
C LYS A 32 -0.82 1.22 5.30
N GLU A 33 -1.75 2.07 5.74
CA GLU A 33 -1.50 3.44 6.17
C GLU A 33 -0.99 3.56 7.62
N SER A 34 -1.30 2.59 8.47
CA SER A 34 -0.90 2.60 9.88
C SER A 34 0.60 2.38 10.07
N ALA A 35 1.28 3.34 10.69
CA ALA A 35 2.68 3.24 11.09
C ALA A 35 2.94 2.04 12.02
N PHE A 36 1.97 1.72 12.90
CA PHE A 36 2.04 0.60 13.84
C PHE A 36 2.18 -0.76 13.13
N PHE A 37 1.48 -0.96 12.00
CA PHE A 37 1.55 -2.20 11.25
C PHE A 37 2.74 -2.26 10.26
N LYS A 38 3.43 -1.14 10.00
CA LYS A 38 4.52 -1.11 9.00
C LYS A 38 5.69 -2.03 9.37
N GLU A 39 6.02 -2.12 10.65
CA GLU A 39 7.21 -2.85 11.14
C GLU A 39 6.89 -4.24 11.71
N GLN A 40 5.62 -4.55 12.05
CA GLN A 40 5.27 -5.77 12.77
C GLN A 40 4.67 -6.86 11.87
N VAL A 41 5.54 -7.67 11.24
CA VAL A 41 5.14 -8.75 10.32
C VAL A 41 4.28 -9.82 10.99
N VAL A 42 4.56 -10.17 12.25
CA VAL A 42 3.81 -11.20 13.01
C VAL A 42 2.40 -10.70 13.32
N LEU A 43 2.26 -9.47 13.78
CA LEU A 43 0.96 -8.88 14.12
C LEU A 43 0.05 -8.76 12.87
N LYS A 44 0.63 -8.44 11.70
CA LYS A 44 -0.11 -8.48 10.43
C LYS A 44 -0.68 -9.86 10.12
N LYS A 45 0.12 -10.93 10.32
CA LYS A 45 -0.35 -12.30 10.09
C LYS A 45 -1.50 -12.67 11.03
N ILE A 46 -1.37 -12.31 12.31
CA ILE A 46 -2.43 -12.56 13.32
C ILE A 46 -3.70 -11.81 12.95
N ALA A 47 -3.59 -10.52 12.61
CA ALA A 47 -4.74 -9.70 12.18
C ALA A 47 -5.47 -10.33 10.98
N TRP A 48 -4.73 -10.81 9.97
CA TRP A 48 -5.33 -11.51 8.83
C TRP A 48 -6.02 -12.81 9.21
N ILE A 49 -5.45 -13.60 10.12
CA ILE A 49 -6.11 -14.82 10.63
C ILE A 49 -7.43 -14.46 11.31
N CYS A 50 -7.43 -13.44 12.18
CA CYS A 50 -8.64 -12.99 12.85
C CYS A 50 -9.71 -12.50 11.86
N ILE A 51 -9.34 -11.76 10.82
CA ILE A 51 -10.25 -11.28 9.78
C ILE A 51 -10.88 -12.46 9.03
N ILE A 52 -10.07 -13.45 8.62
CA ILE A 52 -10.54 -14.66 7.92
C ILE A 52 -11.53 -15.42 8.80
N LEU A 53 -11.17 -15.66 10.06
CA LEU A 53 -12.04 -16.38 11.00
C LEU A 53 -13.35 -15.63 11.25
N LEU A 54 -13.28 -14.29 11.40
CA LEU A 54 -14.47 -13.45 11.56
C LEU A 54 -15.35 -13.49 10.31
N SER A 55 -14.76 -13.36 9.12
CA SER A 55 -15.50 -13.43 7.86
C SER A 55 -16.20 -14.79 7.69
N LEU A 56 -15.52 -15.91 8.02
CA LEU A 56 -16.10 -17.24 7.99
C LEU A 56 -17.23 -17.40 9.03
N ALA A 57 -17.06 -16.87 10.23
CA ALA A 57 -18.06 -16.92 11.29
C ALA A 57 -19.33 -16.11 10.93
N LEU A 58 -19.16 -14.91 10.36
CA LEU A 58 -20.27 -14.08 9.89
C LEU A 58 -21.06 -14.80 8.79
N LEU A 59 -20.38 -15.46 7.87
CA LEU A 59 -21.02 -16.24 6.80
C LEU A 59 -21.79 -17.46 7.34
N GLN A 60 -21.40 -18.03 8.48
CA GLN A 60 -22.17 -19.08 9.15
C GLN A 60 -23.44 -18.58 9.84
N GLY A 61 -23.47 -17.32 10.25
CA GLY A 61 -24.65 -16.69 10.86
C GLY A 61 -25.79 -16.38 9.88
N VAL A 62 -25.46 -16.22 8.58
CA VAL A 62 -26.45 -15.84 7.53
C VAL A 62 -27.64 -16.84 7.44
N PRO A 63 -27.45 -18.16 7.48
CA PRO A 63 -28.57 -19.11 7.44
C PRO A 63 -29.50 -19.06 8.63
N VAL A 64 -28.94 -18.75 9.80
CA VAL A 64 -29.74 -18.63 11.03
C VAL A 64 -30.75 -17.48 10.89
N LEU A 65 -30.37 -16.42 10.17
CA LEU A 65 -31.23 -15.25 9.95
C LEU A 65 -32.25 -15.43 8.82
N THR A 66 -32.02 -16.36 7.88
CA THR A 66 -32.87 -16.57 6.69
C THR A 66 -33.80 -17.79 6.83
N ASN A 67 -33.78 -18.51 7.98
CA ASN A 67 -34.19 -19.91 8.09
C ASN A 67 -35.52 -20.17 8.73
N ASP A 68 -36.52 -19.35 8.61
CA ASP A 68 -37.84 -19.71 9.20
C ASP A 68 -38.65 -20.73 8.41
N ARG A 69 -38.23 -21.28 7.26
CA ARG A 69 -39.11 -22.12 6.41
C ARG A 69 -38.47 -23.23 5.57
N LEU A 70 -37.22 -23.62 5.77
CA LEU A 70 -36.63 -24.68 4.93
C LEU A 70 -36.40 -26.00 5.73
N GLU A 71 -37.25 -26.98 5.50
CA GLU A 71 -37.27 -28.29 6.17
C GLU A 71 -36.07 -29.22 5.86
N ASN A 72 -35.12 -28.81 5.00
CA ASN A 72 -33.97 -29.63 4.61
C ASN A 72 -32.64 -29.09 5.10
N ARG A 73 -32.12 -29.69 6.18
CA ARG A 73 -30.77 -29.41 6.73
C ARG A 73 -29.63 -29.51 5.70
N TYR A 74 -29.77 -30.38 4.71
CA TYR A 74 -28.78 -30.65 3.66
C TYR A 74 -28.62 -29.49 2.67
N THR A 75 -29.71 -28.90 2.21
CA THR A 75 -29.67 -27.74 1.30
C THR A 75 -29.00 -26.53 1.95
N MET A 76 -29.12 -26.37 3.27
CA MET A 76 -28.49 -25.31 4.01
C MET A 76 -26.99 -25.45 4.13
N LEU A 77 -26.47 -26.64 4.44
CA LEU A 77 -25.03 -26.88 4.56
C LEU A 77 -24.31 -26.58 3.23
N VAL A 78 -24.87 -27.05 2.12
CA VAL A 78 -24.30 -26.81 0.77
C VAL A 78 -24.36 -25.35 0.39
N GLN A 79 -25.48 -24.69 0.65
CA GLN A 79 -25.66 -23.27 0.32
C GLN A 79 -24.68 -22.35 1.04
N ASN A 80 -24.29 -22.68 2.29
CA ASN A 80 -23.37 -21.86 3.08
C ASN A 80 -21.90 -22.12 2.78
N MET A 81 -21.58 -23.33 2.36
CA MET A 81 -20.21 -23.69 2.04
C MET A 81 -19.69 -22.98 0.81
N ASP A 82 -20.55 -22.65 -0.16
CA ASP A 82 -20.17 -21.84 -1.32
C ASP A 82 -19.55 -20.51 -0.90
N LEU A 83 -20.19 -19.80 0.04
CA LEU A 83 -19.72 -18.51 0.52
C LEU A 83 -18.37 -18.62 1.23
N GLN A 84 -18.20 -19.65 2.06
CA GLN A 84 -16.94 -19.91 2.75
C GLN A 84 -15.82 -20.24 1.78
N LEU A 85 -16.10 -21.07 0.76
CA LEU A 85 -15.13 -21.43 -0.27
C LEU A 85 -14.70 -20.24 -1.11
N ILE A 86 -15.64 -19.33 -1.41
CA ILE A 86 -15.33 -18.09 -2.13
C ILE A 86 -14.37 -17.24 -1.32
N VAL A 87 -14.62 -17.06 -0.03
CA VAL A 87 -13.74 -16.29 0.87
C VAL A 87 -12.36 -16.95 0.99
N LEU A 88 -12.31 -18.26 1.17
CA LEU A 88 -11.04 -19.00 1.24
C LEU A 88 -10.21 -18.87 -0.04
N PHE A 89 -10.83 -19.00 -1.20
CA PHE A 89 -10.16 -18.87 -2.50
C PHE A 89 -9.73 -17.42 -2.76
N TYR A 90 -10.56 -16.45 -2.36
CA TYR A 90 -10.23 -15.02 -2.42
C TYR A 90 -8.96 -14.73 -1.62
N PHE A 91 -8.89 -15.15 -0.35
CA PHE A 91 -7.72 -14.93 0.48
C PHE A 91 -6.49 -15.71 0.01
N LEU A 92 -6.68 -16.89 -0.59
CA LEU A 92 -5.58 -17.63 -1.22
C LEU A 92 -4.92 -16.83 -2.34
N HIS A 93 -5.69 -16.03 -3.09
CA HIS A 93 -5.18 -15.13 -4.13
C HIS A 93 -4.62 -13.82 -3.58
N MET A 94 -5.18 -13.30 -2.49
CA MET A 94 -4.78 -12.00 -1.94
C MET A 94 -3.53 -12.06 -1.08
N LEU A 95 -3.43 -13.05 -0.19
CA LEU A 95 -2.34 -13.15 0.78
C LEU A 95 -1.11 -13.84 0.17
N LYS A 96 0.06 -13.30 0.49
CA LYS A 96 1.35 -13.91 0.13
C LYS A 96 1.77 -14.92 1.20
N GLY A 97 2.28 -16.08 0.77
CA GLY A 97 2.82 -17.11 1.65
C GLY A 97 1.91 -18.32 1.88
N THR A 98 2.36 -19.24 2.71
CA THR A 98 1.75 -20.56 2.93
C THR A 98 0.60 -20.56 3.94
N LEU A 99 0.29 -19.42 4.56
CA LEU A 99 -0.76 -19.31 5.58
C LEU A 99 -2.09 -19.85 5.09
N MET A 100 -2.55 -19.38 3.91
CA MET A 100 -3.84 -19.80 3.36
C MET A 100 -3.87 -21.25 2.87
N LEU A 101 -2.72 -21.79 2.49
CA LEU A 101 -2.56 -23.20 2.20
C LEU A 101 -2.90 -24.04 3.44
N ASN A 102 -2.30 -23.68 4.58
CA ASN A 102 -2.54 -24.39 5.85
C ASN A 102 -4.00 -24.23 6.32
N VAL A 103 -4.58 -23.02 6.20
CA VAL A 103 -5.99 -22.78 6.57
C VAL A 103 -6.93 -23.67 5.72
N ASN A 104 -6.74 -23.73 4.40
CA ASN A 104 -7.54 -24.61 3.53
C ASN A 104 -7.39 -26.08 3.91
N LEU A 105 -6.18 -26.54 4.20
CA LEU A 105 -5.91 -27.91 4.62
C LEU A 105 -6.61 -28.24 5.94
N PHE A 106 -6.49 -27.40 6.96
CA PHE A 106 -7.14 -27.61 8.26
C PHE A 106 -8.67 -27.65 8.15
N ILE A 107 -9.25 -26.77 7.33
CA ILE A 107 -10.70 -26.77 7.08
C ILE A 107 -11.12 -28.05 6.36
N ALA A 108 -10.39 -28.49 5.32
CA ALA A 108 -10.69 -29.72 4.61
C ALA A 108 -10.61 -30.95 5.51
N ILE A 109 -9.63 -31.03 6.40
CA ILE A 109 -9.50 -32.10 7.41
C ILE A 109 -10.64 -32.00 8.42
N GLY A 110 -10.94 -30.82 8.95
CA GLY A 110 -12.01 -30.61 9.94
C GLY A 110 -13.38 -31.06 9.41
N ILE A 111 -13.69 -30.71 8.15
CA ILE A 111 -14.91 -31.17 7.49
C ILE A 111 -14.94 -32.72 7.32
N THR A 112 -13.78 -33.32 7.02
CA THR A 112 -13.69 -34.79 6.93
C THR A 112 -14.00 -35.44 8.26
N LEU A 113 -13.43 -34.93 9.35
CA LEU A 113 -13.66 -35.44 10.69
C LEU A 113 -15.13 -35.25 11.14
N TYR A 114 -15.73 -34.11 10.77
CA TYR A 114 -17.13 -33.80 11.04
C TYR A 114 -18.06 -34.82 10.35
N TYR A 115 -17.87 -35.09 9.06
CA TYR A 115 -18.67 -36.08 8.33
C TYR A 115 -18.45 -37.50 8.85
N GLN A 116 -17.24 -37.83 9.30
CA GLN A 116 -16.99 -39.09 9.99
C GLN A 116 -17.78 -39.19 11.28
N TYR A 117 -17.80 -38.15 12.10
CA TYR A 117 -18.57 -38.12 13.35
C TYR A 117 -20.08 -38.28 13.09
N GLN A 118 -20.59 -37.75 11.99
CA GLN A 118 -21.99 -37.91 11.57
C GLN A 118 -22.29 -39.31 10.98
N GLY A 119 -21.31 -40.17 10.82
CA GLY A 119 -21.49 -41.51 10.27
C GLY A 119 -21.60 -41.59 8.76
N GLU A 120 -21.23 -40.52 8.03
CA GLU A 120 -21.29 -40.48 6.57
C GLU A 120 -20.20 -41.33 5.89
N TYR A 121 -19.06 -41.53 6.57
CA TYR A 121 -17.98 -42.40 6.11
C TYR A 121 -18.04 -43.76 6.86
N THR A 122 -18.78 -44.70 6.30
CA THR A 122 -18.98 -46.01 6.94
C THR A 122 -18.08 -47.11 6.36
N THR A 123 -17.49 -46.89 5.19
CA THR A 123 -16.67 -47.87 4.49
C THR A 123 -15.22 -47.42 4.34
N LEU A 124 -14.26 -48.34 4.27
CA LEU A 124 -12.86 -48.05 3.99
C LEU A 124 -12.70 -47.28 2.66
N GLN A 125 -13.53 -47.63 1.67
CA GLN A 125 -13.53 -46.99 0.37
C GLN A 125 -13.92 -45.51 0.45
N SER A 126 -14.95 -45.14 1.21
CA SER A 126 -15.38 -43.76 1.40
C SER A 126 -14.30 -42.93 2.12
N TYR A 127 -13.58 -43.57 3.05
CA TYR A 127 -12.43 -42.95 3.73
C TYR A 127 -11.28 -42.63 2.77
N ILE A 128 -10.90 -43.60 1.93
CA ILE A 128 -9.81 -43.39 0.94
C ILE A 128 -10.17 -42.24 -0.02
N ILE A 129 -11.42 -42.21 -0.49
CA ILE A 129 -11.90 -41.14 -1.37
C ILE A 129 -11.79 -39.77 -0.66
N ALA A 130 -12.20 -39.67 0.60
CA ALA A 130 -12.12 -38.42 1.37
C ALA A 130 -10.67 -37.90 1.52
N VAL A 131 -9.73 -38.81 1.75
CA VAL A 131 -8.29 -38.45 1.84
C VAL A 131 -7.74 -37.99 0.49
N ILE A 132 -8.11 -38.69 -0.61
CA ILE A 132 -7.70 -38.28 -1.96
C ILE A 132 -8.23 -36.87 -2.28
N ILE A 133 -9.47 -36.55 -1.94
CA ILE A 133 -10.06 -35.23 -2.19
C ILE A 133 -9.32 -34.13 -1.38
N VAL A 134 -8.96 -34.38 -0.11
CA VAL A 134 -8.15 -33.46 0.68
C VAL A 134 -6.80 -33.21 0.01
N GLY A 135 -6.16 -34.26 -0.51
CA GLY A 135 -4.92 -34.16 -1.28
C GLY A 135 -5.08 -33.32 -2.56
N LEU A 136 -6.18 -33.47 -3.29
CA LEU A 136 -6.49 -32.68 -4.48
C LEU A 136 -6.72 -31.19 -4.15
N ILE A 137 -7.43 -30.89 -3.05
CA ILE A 137 -7.62 -29.52 -2.58
C ILE A 137 -6.26 -28.89 -2.24
N TYR A 138 -5.41 -29.61 -1.51
CA TYR A 138 -4.07 -29.15 -1.18
C TYR A 138 -3.22 -28.88 -2.42
N LEU A 139 -3.21 -29.83 -3.37
CA LEU A 139 -2.51 -29.68 -4.65
C LEU A 139 -3.02 -28.47 -5.44
N CYS A 140 -4.32 -28.26 -5.48
CA CYS A 140 -4.92 -27.09 -6.12
C CYS A 140 -4.42 -25.78 -5.47
N CYS A 141 -4.42 -25.70 -4.15
CA CYS A 141 -3.90 -24.54 -3.42
C CYS A 141 -2.40 -24.30 -3.71
N CYS A 142 -1.58 -25.35 -3.80
CA CYS A 142 -0.18 -25.25 -4.18
C CYS A 142 -0.02 -24.69 -5.61
N ILE A 143 -0.83 -25.16 -6.56
CA ILE A 143 -0.81 -24.68 -7.95
C ILE A 143 -1.23 -23.21 -8.01
N VAL A 144 -2.27 -22.80 -7.26
CA VAL A 144 -2.70 -21.40 -7.18
C VAL A 144 -1.56 -20.51 -6.67
N LEU A 145 -0.88 -20.92 -5.59
CA LEU A 145 0.23 -20.15 -5.02
C LEU A 145 1.43 -20.07 -5.98
N TYR A 146 1.78 -21.18 -6.63
CA TYR A 146 2.89 -21.22 -7.60
C TYR A 146 2.64 -20.35 -8.84
N LEU A 147 1.41 -20.34 -9.35
CA LEU A 147 1.05 -19.60 -10.56
C LEU A 147 0.70 -18.13 -10.32
N LYS A 148 0.50 -17.73 -9.05
CA LYS A 148 0.07 -16.39 -8.66
C LYS A 148 0.99 -15.29 -9.19
N ASP A 149 2.29 -15.47 -9.10
CA ASP A 149 3.28 -14.44 -9.47
C ASP A 149 3.62 -14.44 -10.97
N LYS A 150 3.36 -15.54 -11.67
CA LYS A 150 3.76 -15.71 -13.08
C LYS A 150 2.85 -15.05 -14.12
N ASN A 151 1.62 -14.71 -13.80
CA ASN A 151 0.74 -13.95 -14.71
C ASN A 151 -0.63 -13.62 -14.09
N GLN A 152 -0.69 -12.60 -13.25
CA GLN A 152 -1.93 -12.19 -12.56
C GLN A 152 -3.06 -11.78 -13.51
N ASN A 153 -2.77 -11.48 -14.77
CA ASN A 153 -3.72 -10.94 -15.74
C ASN A 153 -4.48 -11.98 -16.58
N SER A 154 -4.09 -13.25 -16.58
CA SER A 154 -4.75 -14.26 -17.40
C SER A 154 -6.13 -14.66 -16.84
N VAL A 155 -7.19 -14.27 -17.53
CA VAL A 155 -8.58 -14.65 -17.20
C VAL A 155 -8.78 -16.16 -17.33
N VAL A 156 -8.22 -16.76 -18.37
CA VAL A 156 -8.34 -18.21 -18.65
C VAL A 156 -7.75 -19.03 -17.51
N ARG A 157 -6.55 -18.66 -17.04
CA ARG A 157 -5.90 -19.36 -15.93
C ARG A 157 -6.71 -19.26 -14.64
N TYR A 158 -7.17 -18.06 -14.32
CA TYR A 158 -8.03 -17.88 -13.15
C TYR A 158 -9.30 -18.71 -13.23
N PHE A 159 -9.94 -18.75 -14.37
CA PHE A 159 -11.11 -19.57 -14.63
C PHE A 159 -10.82 -21.06 -14.42
N LEU A 160 -9.76 -21.58 -15.02
CA LEU A 160 -9.36 -23.00 -14.86
C LEU A 160 -9.08 -23.36 -13.39
N LEU A 161 -8.37 -22.50 -12.67
CA LEU A 161 -8.10 -22.71 -11.25
C LEU A 161 -9.40 -22.67 -10.41
N THR A 162 -10.32 -21.77 -10.74
CA THR A 162 -11.62 -21.67 -10.07
C THR A 162 -12.46 -22.95 -10.30
N VAL A 163 -12.49 -23.42 -11.54
CA VAL A 163 -13.19 -24.69 -11.88
C VAL A 163 -12.58 -25.86 -11.12
N PHE A 164 -11.26 -25.99 -11.14
CA PHE A 164 -10.55 -27.07 -10.46
C PHE A 164 -10.78 -27.05 -8.93
N TYR A 165 -10.63 -25.88 -8.31
CA TYR A 165 -10.86 -25.71 -6.88
C TYR A 165 -12.32 -25.97 -6.49
N GLY A 166 -13.28 -25.40 -7.22
CA GLY A 166 -14.71 -25.62 -7.00
C GLY A 166 -15.11 -27.08 -7.17
N SER A 167 -14.56 -27.76 -8.18
CA SER A 167 -14.80 -29.19 -8.41
C SER A 167 -14.24 -30.06 -7.28
N ALA A 168 -13.02 -29.80 -6.80
CA ALA A 168 -12.43 -30.57 -5.70
C ALA A 168 -13.25 -30.41 -4.41
N TRP A 169 -13.73 -29.22 -4.11
CA TRP A 169 -14.60 -28.98 -2.96
C TRP A 169 -16.02 -29.53 -3.16
N GLY A 170 -16.58 -29.46 -4.38
CA GLY A 170 -17.87 -30.07 -4.70
C GLY A 170 -17.87 -31.59 -4.54
N LEU A 171 -16.77 -32.24 -4.95
CA LEU A 171 -16.59 -33.69 -4.72
C LEU A 171 -16.48 -34.01 -3.22
N LYS A 172 -15.98 -33.10 -2.39
CA LYS A 172 -15.93 -33.23 -0.93
C LYS A 172 -17.33 -33.32 -0.31
N MET A 173 -18.34 -32.74 -0.95
CA MET A 173 -19.74 -32.76 -0.54
C MET A 173 -20.49 -34.04 -0.99
N TYR A 174 -19.88 -34.87 -1.83
CA TYR A 174 -20.49 -36.05 -2.41
C TYR A 174 -21.20 -36.97 -1.39
N PRO A 175 -20.60 -37.28 -0.21
CA PRO A 175 -21.27 -38.18 0.76
C PRO A 175 -22.54 -37.58 1.36
N ALA A 176 -22.65 -36.24 1.40
CA ALA A 176 -23.76 -35.53 2.05
C ALA A 176 -24.94 -35.24 1.10
N LEU A 177 -24.78 -35.45 -0.22
CA LEU A 177 -25.72 -34.94 -1.23
C LEU A 177 -26.56 -35.98 -1.95
N ASP A 178 -26.49 -37.27 -1.60
CA ASP A 178 -27.13 -38.33 -2.44
C ASP A 178 -26.96 -38.07 -3.95
N PHE A 179 -25.82 -37.60 -4.34
CA PHE A 179 -25.30 -37.01 -5.57
C PHE A 179 -26.34 -36.83 -6.69
N GLN A 180 -27.02 -35.71 -6.70
CA GLN A 180 -27.76 -35.24 -7.87
C GLN A 180 -26.82 -34.39 -8.75
N PHE A 181 -26.44 -34.91 -9.91
CA PHE A 181 -25.55 -34.26 -10.87
C PHE A 181 -26.00 -32.85 -11.22
N VAL A 182 -27.29 -32.60 -11.31
CA VAL A 182 -27.87 -31.30 -11.62
C VAL A 182 -27.56 -30.28 -10.50
N GLU A 183 -27.68 -30.67 -9.24
CA GLU A 183 -27.37 -29.79 -8.08
C GLU A 183 -25.88 -29.44 -8.00
N TYR A 184 -25.03 -30.45 -8.25
CA TYR A 184 -23.58 -30.21 -8.37
C TYR A 184 -23.24 -29.23 -9.50
N LEU A 185 -23.88 -29.33 -10.65
CA LEU A 185 -23.68 -28.44 -11.76
C LEU A 185 -24.10 -26.99 -11.41
N PHE A 186 -25.26 -26.83 -10.76
CA PHE A 186 -25.72 -25.53 -10.28
C PHE A 186 -24.75 -24.92 -9.24
N PHE A 187 -24.28 -25.73 -8.30
CA PHE A 187 -23.23 -25.28 -7.34
C PHE A 187 -22.00 -24.77 -8.06
N LEU A 188 -21.45 -25.55 -8.99
CA LEU A 188 -20.22 -25.20 -9.70
C LEU A 188 -20.39 -23.94 -10.55
N LEU A 189 -21.51 -23.80 -11.26
CA LEU A 189 -21.82 -22.61 -12.05
C LEU A 189 -21.95 -21.36 -11.18
N ASN A 190 -22.66 -21.47 -10.05
CA ASN A 190 -22.79 -20.38 -9.09
C ASN A 190 -21.44 -19.97 -8.50
N PHE A 191 -20.64 -20.94 -8.08
CA PHE A 191 -19.29 -20.70 -7.56
C PHE A 191 -18.41 -19.97 -8.58
N ILE A 192 -18.37 -20.44 -9.84
CA ILE A 192 -17.60 -19.82 -10.92
C ILE A 192 -18.10 -18.40 -11.18
N PHE A 193 -19.40 -18.18 -11.25
CA PHE A 193 -20.00 -16.86 -11.47
C PHE A 193 -19.59 -15.87 -10.37
N LEU A 194 -19.75 -16.24 -9.11
CA LEU A 194 -19.40 -15.41 -7.97
C LEU A 194 -17.89 -15.11 -7.94
N MET A 195 -17.04 -16.07 -8.24
CA MET A 195 -15.59 -15.89 -8.30
C MET A 195 -15.16 -14.96 -9.44
N LEU A 196 -15.82 -15.02 -10.59
CA LEU A 196 -15.56 -14.08 -11.69
C LEU A 196 -15.98 -12.65 -11.30
N MET A 197 -17.11 -12.49 -10.58
CA MET A 197 -17.55 -11.20 -10.06
C MET A 197 -16.57 -10.63 -9.04
N VAL A 198 -16.10 -11.43 -8.08
CA VAL A 198 -15.07 -11.05 -7.10
C VAL A 198 -13.80 -10.59 -7.82
N ARG A 199 -13.34 -11.34 -8.84
CA ARG A 199 -12.18 -10.94 -9.64
C ARG A 199 -12.38 -9.61 -10.35
N LEU A 200 -13.53 -9.40 -10.98
CA LEU A 200 -13.85 -8.17 -11.70
C LEU A 200 -13.80 -6.97 -10.75
N ILE A 201 -14.45 -7.07 -9.60
CA ILE A 201 -14.49 -6.01 -8.60
C ILE A 201 -13.10 -5.72 -8.03
N ASN A 202 -12.34 -6.75 -7.68
CA ASN A 202 -10.95 -6.55 -7.23
C ASN A 202 -10.10 -5.83 -8.28
N LYS A 203 -10.27 -6.17 -9.56
CA LYS A 203 -9.57 -5.49 -10.66
C LYS A 203 -9.98 -4.01 -10.75
N LEU A 204 -11.27 -3.70 -10.60
CA LEU A 204 -11.78 -2.33 -10.62
C LEU A 204 -11.26 -1.52 -9.42
N LEU A 205 -11.35 -2.09 -8.21
CA LEU A 205 -10.85 -1.45 -6.98
C LEU A 205 -9.35 -1.16 -7.06
N ARG A 206 -8.54 -2.13 -7.48
CA ARG A 206 -7.09 -1.93 -7.67
C ARG A 206 -6.78 -0.85 -8.70
N ARG A 207 -7.51 -0.78 -9.80
CA ARG A 207 -7.35 0.28 -10.81
C ARG A 207 -7.66 1.67 -10.23
N GLN A 208 -8.71 1.79 -9.42
CA GLN A 208 -9.05 3.06 -8.77
C GLN A 208 -7.98 3.49 -7.77
N LEU A 209 -7.44 2.55 -6.99
CA LEU A 209 -6.33 2.83 -6.08
C LEU A 209 -5.09 3.32 -6.82
N THR A 210 -4.67 2.61 -7.87
CA THR A 210 -3.48 3.01 -8.63
C THR A 210 -3.67 4.41 -9.22
N LYS A 211 -4.88 4.73 -9.71
CA LYS A 211 -5.20 6.09 -10.17
C LYS A 211 -5.11 7.11 -9.04
N PHE A 212 -5.66 6.78 -7.88
CA PHE A 212 -5.60 7.67 -6.71
C PHE A 212 -4.16 7.86 -6.22
N ASP A 213 -3.36 6.80 -6.15
CA ASP A 213 -1.94 6.87 -5.77
C ASP A 213 -1.15 7.74 -6.76
N ASN A 214 -1.38 7.58 -8.09
CA ASN A 214 -0.75 8.39 -9.12
C ASN A 214 -1.15 9.87 -9.00
N LEU A 215 -2.45 10.17 -8.88
CA LEU A 215 -2.94 11.53 -8.69
C LEU A 215 -2.38 12.16 -7.40
N SER A 216 -2.28 11.38 -6.32
CA SER A 216 -1.70 11.85 -5.07
C SER A 216 -0.19 12.08 -5.17
N PHE A 217 0.53 11.29 -5.96
CA PHE A 217 1.94 11.47 -6.25
C PHE A 217 2.17 12.74 -7.09
N GLU A 218 1.43 12.92 -8.17
CA GLU A 218 1.46 14.14 -9.00
C GLU A 218 1.09 15.40 -8.19
N ALA A 219 0.11 15.28 -7.28
CA ALA A 219 -0.25 16.39 -6.39
C ALA A 219 0.80 16.70 -5.30
N ARG A 220 1.81 15.84 -5.08
CA ARG A 220 2.83 16.00 -4.02
C ARG A 220 4.21 16.31 -4.52
N THR A 221 4.47 16.17 -5.80
CA THR A 221 5.78 16.42 -6.41
C THR A 221 5.77 17.71 -7.24
N ASP A 222 6.91 18.38 -7.30
CA ASP A 222 7.14 19.46 -8.26
C ASP A 222 7.44 18.87 -9.63
N PHE A 223 6.63 19.22 -10.62
CA PHE A 223 6.67 18.63 -11.96
C PHE A 223 7.98 18.87 -12.70
N LEU A 224 8.68 19.98 -12.38
CA LEU A 224 9.92 20.35 -13.03
C LEU A 224 11.11 19.59 -12.44
N THR A 225 11.19 19.54 -11.12
CA THR A 225 12.38 19.08 -10.38
C THR A 225 12.23 17.65 -9.83
N GLY A 226 11.00 17.13 -9.73
CA GLY A 226 10.72 15.80 -9.21
C GLY A 226 10.82 15.66 -7.68
N VAL A 227 11.24 16.70 -6.94
CA VAL A 227 11.23 16.73 -5.48
C VAL A 227 9.84 17.05 -4.94
N GLY A 228 9.65 17.02 -3.62
CA GLY A 228 8.35 17.42 -3.03
C GLY A 228 7.98 18.85 -3.42
N ASN A 229 6.68 19.11 -3.63
CA ASN A 229 6.20 20.46 -3.91
C ASN A 229 5.82 21.22 -2.62
N ARG A 230 5.38 22.48 -2.74
CA ARG A 230 4.95 23.32 -1.62
C ARG A 230 3.86 22.68 -0.77
N LEU A 231 2.88 22.05 -1.38
CA LEU A 231 1.79 21.39 -0.65
C LEU A 231 2.31 20.23 0.22
N SER A 232 3.22 19.43 -0.32
CA SER A 232 3.90 18.36 0.43
C SER A 232 4.72 18.91 1.58
N PHE A 233 5.48 20.00 1.33
CA PHE A 233 6.24 20.68 2.37
C PHE A 233 5.36 21.11 3.53
N ASP A 234 4.26 21.82 3.26
CA ASP A 234 3.37 22.34 4.31
C ASP A 234 2.78 21.24 5.17
N ARG A 235 2.44 20.09 4.56
CA ARG A 235 1.91 18.89 5.25
C ARG A 235 2.98 18.20 6.10
N GLU A 236 4.14 17.90 5.51
CA GLU A 236 5.23 17.21 6.20
C GLU A 236 5.79 18.07 7.34
N PHE A 237 5.93 19.37 7.10
CA PHE A 237 6.41 20.31 8.10
C PHE A 237 5.47 20.39 9.30
N PHE A 238 4.15 20.46 9.07
CA PHE A 238 3.15 20.42 10.13
C PHE A 238 3.23 19.13 10.95
N GLN A 239 3.30 17.99 10.29
CA GLN A 239 3.35 16.69 10.96
C GLN A 239 4.63 16.52 11.79
N ARG A 240 5.80 16.81 11.19
CA ARG A 240 7.10 16.67 11.88
C ARG A 240 7.23 17.66 13.02
N PHE A 241 6.75 18.89 12.86
CA PHE A 241 6.76 19.89 13.91
C PHE A 241 5.95 19.44 15.14
N ALA A 242 4.73 18.91 14.92
CA ALA A 242 3.86 18.43 16.00
C ALA A 242 4.51 17.32 16.84
N PHE A 243 5.25 16.39 16.19
CA PHE A 243 5.96 15.30 16.88
C PHE A 243 7.29 15.71 17.50
N SER A 244 7.95 16.72 16.96
CA SER A 244 9.34 17.06 17.29
C SER A 244 9.49 18.20 18.27
N ARG A 245 8.46 19.00 18.50
CA ARG A 245 8.51 20.18 19.38
C ARG A 245 9.04 19.88 20.78
N SER A 246 8.63 18.77 21.39
CA SER A 246 9.09 18.39 22.73
C SER A 246 10.52 17.84 22.76
N LYS A 247 10.99 17.27 21.63
CA LYS A 247 12.30 16.61 21.50
C LYS A 247 13.37 17.51 20.88
N GLU A 248 12.97 18.63 20.27
CA GLU A 248 13.87 19.55 19.55
C GLU A 248 14.75 18.85 18.49
N ASN A 249 14.21 17.81 17.84
CA ASN A 249 14.93 16.95 16.89
C ASN A 249 14.55 17.20 15.42
N LEU A 250 13.83 18.28 15.11
CA LEU A 250 13.52 18.73 13.76
C LEU A 250 14.37 19.94 13.41
N PHE A 251 15.05 19.88 12.26
CA PHE A 251 15.67 21.05 11.64
C PHE A 251 14.99 21.34 10.30
N PHE A 252 14.87 22.63 10.02
CA PHE A 252 14.41 23.11 8.73
C PHE A 252 15.50 23.99 8.11
N ALA A 253 15.89 23.68 6.87
CA ALA A 253 16.77 24.48 6.06
C ALA A 253 16.00 25.04 4.86
N MET A 254 16.14 26.34 4.61
CA MET A 254 15.64 27.02 3.41
C MET A 254 16.85 27.45 2.56
N ILE A 255 16.81 27.06 1.30
CA ILE A 255 17.89 27.25 0.33
C ILE A 255 17.35 28.07 -0.84
N ASP A 256 18.13 28.99 -1.31
CA ASP A 256 17.81 29.83 -2.47
C ASP A 256 19.01 29.87 -3.43
N ILE A 257 18.73 29.85 -4.73
CA ILE A 257 19.76 29.91 -5.77
C ILE A 257 20.16 31.36 -5.98
N ASP A 258 21.42 31.66 -5.70
CA ASP A 258 21.95 33.02 -5.80
C ASP A 258 21.89 33.56 -7.24
N TYR A 259 21.38 34.77 -7.40
CA TYR A 259 21.27 35.49 -8.68
C TYR A 259 20.42 34.79 -9.74
N PHE A 260 19.48 33.91 -9.36
CA PHE A 260 18.68 33.11 -10.29
C PHE A 260 17.89 33.96 -11.28
N LYS A 261 17.34 35.08 -10.86
CA LYS A 261 16.65 36.02 -11.75
C LYS A 261 17.58 36.54 -12.86
N GLN A 262 18.82 36.93 -12.51
CA GLN A 262 19.81 37.43 -13.50
C GLN A 262 20.11 36.32 -14.53
N ILE A 263 20.23 35.07 -14.09
CA ILE A 263 20.46 33.95 -15.00
C ILE A 263 19.31 33.78 -15.98
N ASN A 264 18.06 33.90 -15.51
CA ASN A 264 16.89 33.84 -16.39
C ASN A 264 16.89 35.03 -17.39
N ASP A 265 17.25 36.19 -16.92
CA ASP A 265 17.31 37.41 -17.76
C ASP A 265 18.43 37.32 -18.82
N ASP A 266 19.59 36.73 -18.49
CA ASP A 266 20.75 36.60 -19.36
C ASP A 266 20.69 35.39 -20.31
N TYR A 267 20.21 34.25 -19.85
CA TYR A 267 20.26 32.96 -20.57
C TYR A 267 18.88 32.34 -20.88
N GLY A 268 17.80 32.97 -20.46
CA GLY A 268 16.43 32.51 -20.71
C GLY A 268 15.93 31.52 -19.67
N HIS A 269 14.59 31.37 -19.59
CA HIS A 269 13.90 30.51 -18.63
C HIS A 269 14.22 29.02 -18.78
N ASP A 270 14.49 28.56 -20.02
CA ASP A 270 14.87 27.14 -20.24
C ASP A 270 16.18 26.78 -19.54
N THR A 271 17.13 27.74 -19.49
CA THR A 271 18.37 27.56 -18.73
C THR A 271 18.12 27.57 -17.23
N GLY A 272 17.26 28.47 -16.73
CA GLY A 272 16.82 28.44 -15.34
C GLY A 272 16.19 27.10 -14.94
N ASP A 273 15.36 26.54 -15.80
CA ASP A 273 14.74 25.23 -15.57
C ASP A 273 15.78 24.08 -15.48
N LEU A 274 16.82 24.12 -16.31
CA LEU A 274 17.92 23.15 -16.24
C LEU A 274 18.72 23.31 -14.94
N ILE A 275 18.96 24.54 -14.48
CA ILE A 275 19.62 24.80 -13.20
C ILE A 275 18.78 24.29 -12.04
N LEU A 276 17.48 24.56 -12.02
CA LEU A 276 16.57 24.05 -10.99
C LEU A 276 16.57 22.50 -10.92
N LYS A 277 16.53 21.83 -12.05
CA LYS A 277 16.63 20.35 -12.13
C LYS A 277 17.97 19.86 -11.59
N ASN A 278 19.06 20.51 -11.98
CA ASN A 278 20.41 20.12 -11.54
C ASN A 278 20.60 20.31 -10.03
N VAL A 279 20.17 21.45 -9.47
CA VAL A 279 20.23 21.73 -8.03
C VAL A 279 19.38 20.73 -7.25
N ALA A 280 18.13 20.48 -7.66
CA ALA A 280 17.26 19.51 -7.03
C ALA A 280 17.87 18.10 -7.03
N LYS A 281 18.48 17.69 -8.14
CA LYS A 281 19.18 16.42 -8.28
C LYS A 281 20.35 16.30 -7.31
N ILE A 282 21.24 17.31 -7.27
CA ILE A 282 22.40 17.33 -6.37
C ILE A 282 21.97 17.26 -4.91
N ILE A 283 20.94 18.03 -4.52
CA ILE A 283 20.40 17.99 -3.15
C ILE A 283 19.92 16.58 -2.84
N SER A 284 19.07 15.99 -3.70
CA SER A 284 18.49 14.67 -3.48
C SER A 284 19.54 13.56 -3.39
N GLU A 285 20.51 13.53 -4.32
CA GLU A 285 21.61 12.57 -4.33
C GLU A 285 22.47 12.70 -3.08
N THR A 286 22.78 13.94 -2.66
CA THR A 286 23.57 14.17 -1.45
C THR A 286 22.84 13.69 -0.21
N LEU A 287 21.55 14.00 -0.07
CA LEU A 287 20.75 13.54 1.06
C LEU A 287 20.65 11.99 1.14
N PHE A 288 20.60 11.32 0.00
CA PHE A 288 20.55 9.87 -0.08
C PHE A 288 21.83 9.17 0.43
N GLU A 289 22.99 9.85 0.36
CA GLU A 289 24.27 9.32 0.85
C GLU A 289 24.36 9.27 2.39
N TYR A 290 23.50 9.99 3.09
CA TYR A 290 23.49 10.03 4.55
C TYR A 290 22.35 9.17 5.12
N PRO A 291 22.62 8.30 6.12
CA PRO A 291 21.60 7.47 6.77
C PRO A 291 20.76 8.31 7.74
N LEU A 292 20.06 9.30 7.21
CA LEU A 292 19.32 10.31 7.96
C LEU A 292 17.92 10.48 7.37
N GLU A 293 16.91 10.57 8.21
CA GLU A 293 15.56 10.93 7.74
C GLU A 293 15.51 12.38 7.32
N SER A 294 15.61 12.60 6.00
CA SER A 294 15.58 13.92 5.38
C SER A 294 14.72 13.92 4.12
N GLN A 295 14.15 15.07 3.80
CA GLN A 295 13.33 15.23 2.60
C GLN A 295 13.47 16.63 2.05
N VAL A 296 13.64 16.74 0.72
CA VAL A 296 13.73 18.00 -0.02
C VAL A 296 12.42 18.32 -0.72
N PHE A 297 12.12 19.63 -0.77
CA PHE A 297 10.92 20.19 -1.39
C PHE A 297 11.30 21.44 -2.17
N ARG A 298 10.60 21.72 -3.27
CA ARG A 298 10.60 23.05 -3.90
C ARG A 298 9.45 23.86 -3.33
N ILE A 299 9.77 24.93 -2.59
CA ILE A 299 8.79 25.72 -1.83
C ILE A 299 8.45 27.05 -2.49
N GLY A 300 9.27 27.51 -3.42
CA GLY A 300 9.10 28.73 -4.21
C GLY A 300 9.66 28.57 -5.63
N GLY A 301 9.80 29.66 -6.34
CA GLY A 301 10.35 29.66 -7.71
C GLY A 301 11.77 29.08 -7.76
N GLU A 302 12.70 29.64 -7.01
CA GLU A 302 14.09 29.20 -6.87
C GLU A 302 14.44 28.71 -5.47
N GLU A 303 13.43 28.56 -4.61
CA GLU A 303 13.59 28.21 -3.20
C GLU A 303 13.32 26.71 -2.96
N PHE A 304 14.25 26.08 -2.23
CA PHE A 304 14.13 24.71 -1.76
C PHE A 304 14.06 24.66 -0.24
N GLY A 305 13.26 23.74 0.30
CA GLY A 305 13.18 23.43 1.72
C GLY A 305 13.70 22.03 2.01
N ILE A 306 14.46 21.83 3.07
CA ILE A 306 14.87 20.51 3.54
C ILE A 306 14.43 20.36 4.99
N LEU A 307 13.73 19.27 5.29
CA LEU A 307 13.40 18.85 6.65
C LEU A 307 14.31 17.70 7.05
N PHE A 308 15.01 17.85 8.19
CA PHE A 308 15.88 16.83 8.78
C PHE A 308 15.32 16.43 10.13
N GLN A 309 15.35 15.13 10.45
CA GLN A 309 14.85 14.60 11.71
C GLN A 309 15.91 13.75 12.42
N GLU A 310 15.89 13.76 13.76
CA GLU A 310 16.74 12.94 14.63
C GLU A 310 18.26 13.08 14.40
N THR A 311 18.75 14.32 14.24
CA THR A 311 20.17 14.57 14.00
C THR A 311 20.70 15.73 14.84
N ASN A 312 21.99 15.99 14.73
CA ASN A 312 22.67 17.10 15.38
C ASN A 312 23.05 18.20 14.39
N GLN A 313 23.33 19.39 14.94
CA GLN A 313 23.66 20.59 14.16
C GLN A 313 24.93 20.43 13.30
N GLN A 314 25.93 19.69 13.79
CA GLN A 314 27.19 19.48 13.08
C GLN A 314 26.99 18.67 11.80
N THR A 315 26.26 17.56 11.88
CA THR A 315 25.93 16.71 10.72
C THR A 315 25.16 17.50 9.66
N ILE A 316 24.17 18.31 10.06
CA ILE A 316 23.42 19.15 9.11
C ILE A 316 24.33 20.17 8.43
N THR A 317 25.21 20.83 9.21
CA THR A 317 26.16 21.77 8.64
C THR A 317 27.07 21.11 7.60
N GLU A 318 27.55 19.91 7.87
CA GLU A 318 28.37 19.12 6.94
C GLU A 318 27.61 18.78 5.66
N ILE A 319 26.37 18.27 5.77
CA ILE A 319 25.53 17.95 4.62
C ILE A 319 25.29 19.21 3.76
N LEU A 320 24.88 20.31 4.38
CA LEU A 320 24.61 21.57 3.65
C LEU A 320 25.87 22.12 2.98
N LYS A 321 27.05 22.02 3.61
CA LYS A 321 28.33 22.37 2.99
C LYS A 321 28.64 21.52 1.77
N VAL A 322 28.41 20.19 1.85
CA VAL A 322 28.60 19.27 0.73
C VAL A 322 27.65 19.62 -0.42
N ILE A 323 26.37 19.87 -0.13
CA ILE A 323 25.39 20.31 -1.13
C ILE A 323 25.89 21.61 -1.82
N SER A 324 26.19 22.64 -1.05
CA SER A 324 26.60 23.93 -1.60
C SER A 324 27.88 23.81 -2.43
N LYS A 325 28.87 23.04 -1.98
CA LYS A 325 30.11 22.78 -2.72
C LYS A 325 29.88 21.98 -4.01
N ARG A 326 29.01 21.00 -4.00
CA ARG A 326 28.66 20.22 -5.20
C ARG A 326 27.93 21.08 -6.22
N VAL A 327 27.03 21.96 -5.78
CA VAL A 327 26.33 22.91 -6.65
C VAL A 327 27.29 23.92 -7.25
N SER A 328 28.17 24.57 -6.45
CA SER A 328 29.12 25.54 -6.95
C SER A 328 30.16 24.95 -7.90
N ASN A 329 30.50 23.67 -7.76
CA ASN A 329 31.41 22.96 -8.63
C ASN A 329 30.71 22.34 -9.88
N SER A 330 29.38 22.31 -9.88
CA SER A 330 28.63 21.86 -11.07
C SER A 330 28.50 23.03 -12.05
N SER A 331 28.68 22.76 -13.33
CA SER A 331 28.50 23.73 -14.40
C SER A 331 27.56 23.19 -15.47
N LEU A 332 26.82 24.12 -16.06
CA LEU A 332 26.00 23.84 -17.25
C LEU A 332 26.64 24.61 -18.43
N ILE A 333 26.80 23.93 -19.56
CA ILE A 333 27.25 24.60 -20.78
C ILE A 333 26.00 25.07 -21.55
N VAL A 334 25.85 26.39 -21.64
CA VAL A 334 24.76 27.10 -22.31
C VAL A 334 25.31 28.00 -23.38
N HIS A 335 24.94 27.77 -24.63
CA HIS A 335 25.47 28.55 -25.79
C HIS A 335 27.00 28.61 -25.89
N GLY A 336 27.70 27.60 -25.34
CA GLY A 336 29.16 27.54 -25.32
C GLY A 336 29.83 28.24 -24.12
N GLU A 337 29.03 28.84 -23.23
CA GLU A 337 29.48 29.44 -21.98
C GLU A 337 29.21 28.53 -20.79
N GLU A 338 30.11 28.58 -19.79
CA GLU A 338 29.98 27.83 -18.56
C GLU A 338 29.20 28.63 -17.51
N VAL A 339 27.98 28.22 -17.20
CA VAL A 339 27.13 28.85 -16.19
C VAL A 339 27.27 28.08 -14.88
N ARG A 340 27.61 28.76 -13.80
CA ARG A 340 27.70 28.24 -12.43
C ARG A 340 26.78 29.01 -11.49
N VAL A 341 26.28 28.34 -10.47
CA VAL A 341 25.44 28.95 -9.44
C VAL A 341 25.96 28.65 -8.04
N THR A 342 25.63 29.49 -7.10
CA THR A 342 25.84 29.24 -5.67
C THR A 342 24.53 29.24 -4.92
N LEU A 343 24.56 28.84 -3.65
CA LEU A 343 23.41 28.74 -2.80
C LEU A 343 23.56 29.56 -1.53
N SER A 344 22.53 30.31 -1.16
CA SER A 344 22.39 30.87 0.18
C SER A 344 21.44 30.00 0.99
N THR A 345 21.75 29.70 2.26
CA THR A 345 20.98 28.80 3.11
C THR A 345 20.77 29.40 4.49
N GLY A 346 19.52 29.44 4.94
CA GLY A 346 19.14 29.66 6.32
C GLY A 346 18.70 28.35 6.96
N VAL A 347 19.16 28.01 8.17
CA VAL A 347 18.78 26.80 8.86
C VAL A 347 18.63 26.99 10.36
N SER A 348 17.59 26.44 10.95
CA SER A 348 17.37 26.46 12.39
C SER A 348 16.71 25.19 12.89
N ARG A 349 16.91 24.91 14.15
CA ARG A 349 16.28 23.84 14.91
C ARG A 349 14.90 24.27 15.43
N CYS A 350 13.94 23.34 15.47
CA CYS A 350 12.71 23.51 16.21
C CYS A 350 13.03 23.67 17.70
N ARG A 351 12.48 24.72 18.35
CA ARG A 351 12.71 25.05 19.77
C ARG A 351 11.43 24.81 20.57
N LYS A 352 11.57 24.53 21.86
CA LYS A 352 10.42 24.45 22.78
C LYS A 352 9.62 25.74 22.84
N SER A 353 10.27 26.88 22.62
CA SER A 353 9.65 28.20 22.58
C SER A 353 8.78 28.44 21.35
N ASP A 354 8.94 27.65 20.26
CA ASP A 354 8.14 27.80 19.07
C ASP A 354 6.69 27.40 19.35
N VAL A 355 5.75 28.32 19.21
CA VAL A 355 4.32 28.09 19.48
C VAL A 355 3.70 27.27 18.34
N ASN A 356 4.08 27.61 17.11
CA ASN A 356 3.63 26.97 15.87
C ASN A 356 4.79 26.82 14.88
N LYS A 357 4.53 26.13 13.76
CA LYS A 357 5.55 25.91 12.71
C LYS A 357 5.99 27.21 12.04
N GLU A 358 5.12 28.22 12.04
CA GLU A 358 5.37 29.53 11.44
C GLU A 358 6.50 30.27 12.17
N ASP A 359 6.69 30.03 13.48
CA ASP A 359 7.80 30.65 14.23
C ASP A 359 9.15 30.11 13.75
N LEU A 360 9.25 28.79 13.52
CA LEU A 360 10.44 28.18 12.94
C LEU A 360 10.64 28.63 11.49
N TYR A 361 9.56 28.71 10.70
CA TYR A 361 9.62 29.14 9.29
C TYR A 361 10.18 30.55 9.18
N LYS A 362 9.61 31.49 9.93
CA LYS A 362 10.06 32.90 9.94
C LYS A 362 11.54 33.07 10.35
N ARG A 363 11.96 32.32 11.37
CA ARG A 363 13.36 32.35 11.82
C ARG A 363 14.32 31.84 10.74
N VAL A 364 13.95 30.77 10.02
CA VAL A 364 14.74 30.21 8.93
C VAL A 364 14.79 31.20 7.74
N ASP A 365 13.70 31.85 7.42
CA ASP A 365 13.61 32.88 6.39
C ASP A 365 14.50 34.09 6.71
N GLU A 366 14.46 34.56 7.97
CA GLU A 366 15.37 35.60 8.45
C GLU A 366 16.86 35.19 8.32
N TYR A 367 17.16 33.91 8.63
CA TYR A 367 18.53 33.40 8.49
C TYR A 367 18.97 33.32 7.02
N LEU A 368 18.07 32.92 6.11
CA LEU A 368 18.36 32.97 4.68
C LEU A 368 18.58 34.38 4.18
N TYR A 369 17.79 35.35 4.64
CA TYR A 369 17.98 36.76 4.32
C TYR A 369 19.34 37.30 4.79
N ILE A 370 19.79 36.93 6.00
CA ILE A 370 21.11 37.25 6.51
C ILE A 370 22.21 36.66 5.61
N ALA A 371 22.12 35.38 5.24
CA ALA A 371 23.07 34.72 4.36
C ALA A 371 23.20 35.44 3.00
N LYS A 372 22.08 35.90 2.44
CA LYS A 372 22.07 36.71 1.19
C LYS A 372 22.72 38.09 1.37
N ARG A 373 22.50 38.75 2.50
CA ARG A 373 23.08 40.07 2.78
C ARG A 373 24.58 40.04 3.06
N GLU A 374 25.06 39.01 3.72
CA GLU A 374 26.47 38.86 4.11
C GLU A 374 27.36 38.32 2.97
N GLY A 375 26.92 38.46 1.72
CA GLY A 375 27.72 38.17 0.52
C GLY A 375 27.30 36.90 -0.25
N ARG A 376 26.21 36.27 0.10
CA ARG A 376 25.74 35.04 -0.53
C ARG A 376 26.72 33.88 -0.41
N ASN A 377 26.49 32.75 -1.13
CA ASN A 377 27.29 31.52 -1.06
C ASN A 377 27.65 31.15 0.39
N ALA A 378 26.65 31.14 1.26
CA ALA A 378 26.81 31.01 2.70
C ALA A 378 25.67 30.29 3.37
N ILE A 379 25.96 29.66 4.51
CA ILE A 379 24.98 29.02 5.40
C ILE A 379 24.94 29.85 6.69
N PHE A 380 23.75 30.33 7.06
CA PHE A 380 23.52 30.98 8.35
C PHE A 380 22.72 30.02 9.25
N MET A 381 23.28 29.65 10.42
CA MET A 381 22.71 28.73 11.37
C MET A 381 22.92 29.22 12.81
N GLU A 382 21.83 29.34 13.57
CA GLU A 382 21.84 29.63 15.00
C GLU A 382 22.75 30.82 15.40
N GLY A 383 22.80 31.87 14.57
CA GLY A 383 23.60 33.07 14.83
C GLY A 383 25.01 33.04 14.23
N GLU A 384 25.43 31.97 13.61
CA GLU A 384 26.73 31.84 12.96
C GLU A 384 26.60 31.80 11.43
N ILE A 385 27.51 32.55 10.76
CA ILE A 385 27.63 32.47 9.30
C ILE A 385 28.82 31.60 8.91
N LYS A 386 28.64 30.79 7.88
CA LYS A 386 29.67 29.90 7.32
C LYS A 386 29.71 30.09 5.81
N HIS A 387 30.71 30.82 5.33
CA HIS A 387 30.97 30.99 3.90
C HIS A 387 31.46 29.65 3.29
N ILE A 388 31.08 29.40 2.04
CA ILE A 388 31.47 28.21 1.28
C ILE A 388 32.62 28.64 0.33
N PHE A 389 33.80 28.11 0.58
CA PHE A 389 34.98 28.33 -0.23
C PHE A 389 35.34 27.13 -1.08
#